data_f1fdcd028a854becd0e6ae51df43be49
#
_entry.id   f1fdcd028a854becd0e6ae51df43be49
#
_cell.length_a   1.000
_cell.length_b   1.000
_cell.length_c   1.000
_cell.angle_alpha   90.00
_cell.angle_beta   90.00
_cell.angle_gamma   90.00
#
_symmetry.space_group_name_H-M   'P 1'
#
loop_
_entity.id
_entity.type
_entity.pdbx_description
1 polymer ?
#
loop_
_entity_poly.entity_id
_entity_poly.type
_entity_poly.pdbx_seq_one_letter_code
_entity_poly.pdbx_strand_id
1 'polypeptide(L)'
;MLRVLQAVTCMDRGGLETMLMNYYRHIDRTRVQFDFLTHRARKGAYDKEIYSLGGKVFTVPRQNPFSPAYRHALHKFFSAHPAYTVVHAHLDCLSGVVLGCAKQHGVPVRIAHAHTTNQMRDFKYPIKDLYKRIIPRTATDLLACGEDAGRWMFGSAPFLVLPIAIDTEKFRFDKNMREDMRRTLGITKEELLIGHVGQFRKEKNQTFLLDVLHSLRACGTKSKLLFVGDGEKRAAVQNRAAALGLTPYVLFLGVREDVPALLHAMDVFCMPSLY
;
A
#
# COMPACT_ATOMS: atom_id res chain seq x y z
N MET A 1 5.00 10.31 -26.53
CA MET A 1 4.43 9.66 -25.35
C MET A 1 5.49 9.64 -24.26
N LEU A 2 5.22 10.27 -23.11
CA LEU A 2 6.11 10.30 -21.96
C LEU A 2 6.01 8.95 -21.19
N ARG A 3 7.14 8.32 -20.88
CA ARG A 3 7.15 7.14 -19.99
C ARG A 3 7.72 7.53 -18.63
N VAL A 4 6.95 7.27 -17.57
CA VAL A 4 7.34 7.50 -16.18
C VAL A 4 7.72 6.17 -15.55
N LEU A 5 8.93 6.08 -15.02
CA LEU A 5 9.39 4.91 -14.30
C LEU A 5 8.99 5.02 -12.83
N GLN A 6 8.05 4.19 -12.39
CA GLN A 6 7.61 4.06 -11.00
C GLN A 6 8.53 3.08 -10.26
N ALA A 7 9.38 3.56 -9.37
CA ALA A 7 10.24 2.70 -8.56
C ALA A 7 9.52 2.29 -7.27
N VAL A 8 9.21 1.01 -7.14
CA VAL A 8 8.40 0.43 -6.06
C VAL A 8 9.01 -0.84 -5.49
N THR A 9 8.54 -1.30 -4.33
CA THR A 9 9.02 -2.58 -3.77
C THR A 9 8.53 -3.78 -4.58
N CYS A 10 7.23 -3.86 -4.86
CA CYS A 10 6.57 -4.91 -5.64
C CYS A 10 5.18 -4.43 -6.00
N MET A 11 4.60 -4.83 -7.12
CA MET A 11 3.23 -4.44 -7.51
C MET A 11 2.18 -5.44 -7.00
N ASP A 12 2.13 -5.59 -5.66
CA ASP A 12 1.10 -6.37 -4.97
C ASP A 12 -0.13 -5.54 -4.59
N ARG A 13 -1.08 -6.13 -3.84
CA ARG A 13 -2.28 -5.45 -3.35
C ARG A 13 -2.02 -4.74 -2.03
N GLY A 14 -1.23 -3.68 -2.07
CA GLY A 14 -1.02 -2.73 -0.99
C GLY A 14 -1.69 -1.39 -1.28
N GLY A 15 -1.72 -0.49 -0.30
CA GLY A 15 -2.32 0.84 -0.48
C GLY A 15 -1.62 1.68 -1.53
N LEU A 16 -0.28 1.68 -1.53
CA LEU A 16 0.55 2.37 -2.52
C LEU A 16 0.32 1.83 -3.93
N GLU A 17 0.40 0.52 -4.09
CA GLU A 17 0.29 -0.14 -5.39
C GLU A 17 -1.11 0.03 -5.97
N THR A 18 -2.14 -0.04 -5.12
CA THR A 18 -3.53 0.22 -5.51
C THR A 18 -3.72 1.68 -5.96
N MET A 19 -3.11 2.64 -5.24
CA MET A 19 -3.12 4.06 -5.64
C MET A 19 -2.49 4.24 -7.03
N LEU A 20 -1.30 3.68 -7.26
CA LEU A 20 -0.61 3.76 -8.55
C LEU A 20 -1.45 3.16 -9.68
N MET A 21 -2.11 2.01 -9.42
CA MET A 21 -3.00 1.40 -10.40
C MET A 21 -4.26 2.22 -10.65
N ASN A 22 -4.81 2.89 -9.62
CA ASN A 22 -5.93 3.81 -9.81
C ASN A 22 -5.56 4.96 -10.74
N TYR A 23 -4.40 5.60 -10.54
CA TYR A 23 -3.90 6.60 -11.48
C TYR A 23 -3.67 5.99 -12.86
N TYR A 24 -3.02 4.83 -12.95
CA TYR A 24 -2.65 4.22 -14.22
C TYR A 24 -3.85 3.82 -15.08
N ARG A 25 -4.97 3.43 -14.47
CA ARG A 25 -6.24 3.15 -15.17
C ARG A 25 -6.90 4.39 -15.75
N HIS A 26 -6.72 5.55 -15.12
CA HIS A 26 -7.46 6.78 -15.44
C HIS A 26 -6.64 7.83 -16.23
N ILE A 27 -5.30 7.71 -16.27
CA ILE A 27 -4.50 8.63 -17.09
C ILE A 27 -4.72 8.38 -18.59
N ASP A 28 -4.52 9.42 -19.38
CA ASP A 28 -4.43 9.30 -20.84
C ASP A 28 -3.14 8.58 -21.23
N ARG A 29 -3.22 7.26 -21.44
CA ARG A 29 -2.07 6.41 -21.78
C ARG A 29 -1.50 6.65 -23.16
N THR A 30 -2.14 7.45 -24.00
CA THR A 30 -1.54 7.90 -25.27
C THR A 30 -0.52 9.01 -25.05
N ARG A 31 -0.65 9.78 -23.97
CA ARG A 31 0.26 10.86 -23.59
C ARG A 31 1.28 10.46 -22.55
N VAL A 32 0.85 9.74 -21.51
CA VAL A 32 1.68 9.31 -20.39
C VAL A 32 1.52 7.81 -20.15
N GLN A 33 2.62 7.10 -20.06
CA GLN A 33 2.67 5.66 -19.81
C GLN A 33 3.49 5.37 -18.56
N PHE A 34 3.06 4.42 -17.72
CA PHE A 34 3.81 3.97 -16.55
C PHE A 34 4.56 2.68 -16.86
N ASP A 35 5.81 2.64 -16.43
CA ASP A 35 6.62 1.43 -16.29
C ASP A 35 7.03 1.29 -14.83
N PHE A 36 7.31 0.07 -14.39
CA PHE A 36 7.56 -0.21 -12.99
C PHE A 36 8.92 -0.88 -12.80
N LEU A 37 9.73 -0.33 -11.89
CA LEU A 37 10.99 -0.91 -11.43
C LEU A 37 10.77 -1.52 -10.05
N THR A 38 10.65 -2.84 -9.99
CA THR A 38 10.38 -3.59 -8.75
C THR A 38 11.66 -4.11 -8.11
N HIS A 39 11.63 -4.30 -6.79
CA HIS A 39 12.76 -4.73 -5.96
C HIS A 39 12.52 -6.11 -5.33
N ARG A 40 11.70 -6.93 -5.96
CA ARG A 40 11.37 -8.30 -5.55
C ARG A 40 11.31 -9.20 -6.77
N ALA A 41 11.96 -10.38 -6.70
CA ALA A 41 11.98 -11.34 -7.80
C ALA A 41 10.63 -12.03 -8.06
N ARG A 42 9.72 -12.00 -7.09
CA ARG A 42 8.38 -12.60 -7.26
C ARG A 42 7.48 -11.69 -8.10
N LYS A 43 6.58 -12.29 -8.85
CA LYS A 43 5.54 -11.57 -9.60
C LYS A 43 4.60 -10.85 -8.64
N GLY A 44 4.25 -9.62 -8.95
CA GLY A 44 3.22 -8.85 -8.27
C GLY A 44 1.83 -9.20 -8.77
N ALA A 45 0.81 -8.97 -7.93
CA ALA A 45 -0.59 -9.23 -8.28
C ALA A 45 -1.08 -8.37 -9.45
N TYR A 46 -0.50 -7.18 -9.64
CA TYR A 46 -0.88 -6.24 -10.71
C TYR A 46 -0.04 -6.39 -11.99
N ASP A 47 0.99 -7.25 -12.04
CA ASP A 47 1.89 -7.33 -13.20
C ASP A 47 1.14 -7.63 -14.50
N LYS A 48 0.17 -8.56 -14.49
CA LYS A 48 -0.63 -8.90 -15.67
C LYS A 48 -1.43 -7.69 -16.18
N GLU A 49 -2.03 -6.94 -15.27
CA GLU A 49 -2.81 -5.75 -15.61
C GLU A 49 -1.91 -4.64 -16.14
N ILE A 50 -0.73 -4.42 -15.54
CA ILE A 50 0.27 -3.47 -16.03
C ILE A 50 0.62 -3.77 -17.49
N TYR A 51 0.91 -5.01 -17.83
CA TYR A 51 1.20 -5.41 -19.21
C TYR A 51 0.01 -5.18 -20.15
N SER A 52 -1.22 -5.51 -19.73
CA SER A 52 -2.41 -5.29 -20.55
C SER A 52 -2.70 -3.82 -20.83
N LEU A 53 -2.26 -2.92 -19.93
CA LEU A 53 -2.36 -1.48 -20.08
C LEU A 53 -1.19 -0.85 -20.89
N GLY A 54 -0.24 -1.68 -21.37
CA GLY A 54 0.91 -1.26 -22.17
C GLY A 54 2.16 -0.87 -21.37
N GLY A 55 2.15 -1.06 -20.04
CA GLY A 55 3.29 -0.85 -19.16
C GLY A 55 4.27 -2.02 -19.16
N LYS A 56 5.45 -1.79 -18.60
CA LYS A 56 6.50 -2.79 -18.43
C LYS A 56 6.83 -2.93 -16.94
N VAL A 57 7.21 -4.14 -16.53
CA VAL A 57 7.72 -4.41 -15.19
C VAL A 57 9.15 -4.90 -15.31
N PHE A 58 10.06 -4.16 -14.71
CA PHE A 58 11.47 -4.53 -14.60
C PHE A 58 11.77 -4.91 -13.15
N THR A 59 12.73 -5.81 -12.97
CA THR A 59 13.10 -6.28 -11.64
C THR A 59 14.59 -6.09 -11.39
N VAL A 60 14.91 -5.49 -10.26
CA VAL A 60 16.27 -5.42 -9.72
C VAL A 60 16.34 -6.15 -8.37
N PRO A 61 17.52 -6.50 -7.87
CA PRO A 61 17.67 -7.17 -6.58
C PRO A 61 17.00 -6.37 -5.44
N ARG A 62 16.71 -7.07 -4.33
CA ARG A 62 16.15 -6.46 -3.13
C ARG A 62 16.98 -5.26 -2.69
N GLN A 63 16.30 -4.20 -2.32
CA GLN A 63 16.90 -2.97 -1.79
C GLN A 63 17.88 -3.25 -0.65
N ASN A 64 19.13 -2.99 -0.91
CA ASN A 64 20.19 -2.97 0.08
C ASN A 64 21.23 -1.93 -0.36
N PRO A 65 21.23 -0.74 0.27
CA PRO A 65 22.12 0.35 -0.14
C PRO A 65 23.61 0.03 0.06
N PHE A 66 23.93 -0.98 0.88
CA PHE A 66 25.30 -1.44 1.12
C PHE A 66 25.75 -2.55 0.14
N SER A 67 24.83 -3.11 -0.65
CA SER A 67 25.14 -4.17 -1.61
C SER A 67 25.72 -3.62 -2.92
N PRO A 68 26.96 -3.95 -3.27
CA PRO A 68 27.52 -3.61 -4.58
C PRO A 68 26.69 -4.17 -5.73
N ALA A 69 26.16 -5.40 -5.58
CA ALA A 69 25.31 -6.04 -6.59
C ALA A 69 24.02 -5.24 -6.84
N TYR A 70 23.38 -4.72 -5.80
CA TYR A 70 22.21 -3.86 -5.95
C TYR A 70 22.53 -2.56 -6.69
N ARG A 71 23.61 -1.88 -6.29
CA ARG A 71 24.07 -0.65 -6.97
C ARG A 71 24.41 -0.93 -8.44
N HIS A 72 25.19 -1.99 -8.70
CA HIS A 72 25.53 -2.39 -10.07
C HIS A 72 24.29 -2.66 -10.92
N ALA A 73 23.28 -3.36 -10.37
CA ALA A 73 22.03 -3.63 -11.07
C ALA A 73 21.26 -2.34 -11.43
N LEU A 74 21.23 -1.35 -10.54
CA LEU A 74 20.62 -0.04 -10.83
C LEU A 74 21.39 0.70 -11.95
N HIS A 75 22.71 0.75 -11.87
CA HIS A 75 23.53 1.38 -12.92
C HIS A 75 23.34 0.68 -14.27
N LYS A 76 23.36 -0.64 -14.29
CA LYS A 76 23.10 -1.44 -15.50
C LYS A 76 21.72 -1.15 -16.07
N PHE A 77 20.69 -1.05 -15.22
CA PHE A 77 19.34 -0.72 -15.64
C PHE A 77 19.25 0.65 -16.30
N PHE A 78 19.76 1.71 -15.66
CA PHE A 78 19.68 3.06 -16.21
C PHE A 78 20.55 3.23 -17.46
N SER A 79 21.72 2.59 -17.54
CA SER A 79 22.55 2.56 -18.76
C SER A 79 21.81 1.90 -19.94
N ALA A 80 21.06 0.83 -19.68
CA ALA A 80 20.30 0.12 -20.71
C ALA A 80 19.00 0.85 -21.12
N HIS A 81 18.53 1.81 -20.32
CA HIS A 81 17.26 2.49 -20.54
C HIS A 81 17.39 4.02 -20.45
N PRO A 82 18.24 4.65 -21.29
CA PRO A 82 18.50 6.11 -21.24
C PRO A 82 17.29 6.98 -21.64
N ALA A 83 16.25 6.38 -22.19
CA ALA A 83 15.05 7.08 -22.62
C ALA A 83 14.12 7.50 -21.47
N TYR A 84 14.34 7.03 -20.24
CA TYR A 84 13.56 7.50 -19.11
C TYR A 84 13.97 8.91 -18.69
N THR A 85 13.06 9.85 -18.86
CA THR A 85 13.23 11.25 -18.43
C THR A 85 12.58 11.54 -17.09
N VAL A 86 11.71 10.66 -16.59
CA VAL A 86 11.03 10.80 -15.30
C VAL A 86 11.15 9.51 -14.50
N VAL A 87 11.68 9.61 -13.29
CA VAL A 87 11.70 8.53 -12.30
C VAL A 87 10.95 8.99 -11.05
N HIS A 88 9.91 8.24 -10.66
CA HIS A 88 9.07 8.50 -9.50
C HIS A 88 9.28 7.37 -8.48
N ALA A 89 9.90 7.67 -7.35
CA ALA A 89 10.31 6.68 -6.35
C ALA A 89 9.37 6.68 -5.14
N HIS A 90 8.88 5.47 -4.79
CA HIS A 90 7.99 5.18 -3.67
C HIS A 90 8.63 4.17 -2.69
N LEU A 91 9.88 4.43 -2.33
CA LEU A 91 10.73 3.48 -1.60
C LEU A 91 11.10 3.99 -0.20
N ASP A 92 10.25 4.84 0.36
CA ASP A 92 10.49 5.50 1.64
C ASP A 92 11.90 6.12 1.72
N CYS A 93 12.61 5.88 2.82
CA CYS A 93 13.97 6.41 3.04
C CYS A 93 14.96 6.01 1.93
N LEU A 94 14.74 4.89 1.25
CA LEU A 94 15.66 4.38 0.22
C LEU A 94 15.40 4.95 -1.18
N SER A 95 14.38 5.81 -1.33
CA SER A 95 14.12 6.53 -2.59
C SER A 95 15.37 7.27 -3.08
N GLY A 96 16.13 7.89 -2.17
CA GLY A 96 17.36 8.60 -2.50
C GLY A 96 18.43 7.75 -3.18
N VAL A 97 18.45 6.43 -2.98
CA VAL A 97 19.43 5.53 -3.62
C VAL A 97 19.13 5.38 -5.11
N VAL A 98 17.86 5.11 -5.44
CA VAL A 98 17.42 4.96 -6.85
C VAL A 98 17.51 6.31 -7.57
N LEU A 99 17.03 7.38 -6.94
CA LEU A 99 17.07 8.73 -7.51
C LEU A 99 18.50 9.25 -7.68
N GLY A 100 19.41 8.89 -6.77
CA GLY A 100 20.83 9.20 -6.89
C GLY A 100 21.48 8.51 -8.10
N CYS A 101 21.16 7.25 -8.32
CA CYS A 101 21.59 6.53 -9.50
C CYS A 101 21.00 7.13 -10.77
N ALA A 102 19.70 7.43 -10.80
CA ALA A 102 19.03 8.11 -11.90
C ALA A 102 19.68 9.46 -12.23
N LYS A 103 20.05 10.25 -11.20
CA LYS A 103 20.78 11.51 -11.35
C LYS A 103 22.12 11.33 -12.05
N GLN A 104 22.89 10.30 -11.68
CA GLN A 104 24.20 10.00 -12.29
C GLN A 104 24.07 9.58 -13.77
N HIS A 105 22.92 9.05 -14.17
CA HIS A 105 22.59 8.72 -15.56
C HIS A 105 21.83 9.82 -16.30
N GLY A 106 21.80 11.05 -15.76
CA GLY A 106 21.26 12.21 -16.46
C GLY A 106 19.72 12.29 -16.51
N VAL A 107 18.99 11.49 -15.70
CA VAL A 107 17.52 11.59 -15.66
C VAL A 107 17.13 12.98 -15.12
N PRO A 108 16.41 13.81 -15.91
CA PRO A 108 16.16 15.20 -15.53
C PRO A 108 15.13 15.36 -14.42
N VAL A 109 14.06 14.55 -14.41
CA VAL A 109 12.97 14.64 -13.41
C VAL A 109 13.01 13.43 -12.48
N ARG A 110 13.20 13.69 -11.20
CA ARG A 110 13.39 12.67 -10.17
C ARG A 110 12.52 13.00 -8.97
N ILE A 111 11.42 12.27 -8.83
CA ILE A 111 10.38 12.53 -7.83
C ILE A 111 10.54 11.54 -6.67
N ALA A 112 10.58 12.04 -5.45
CA ALA A 112 10.46 11.23 -4.24
C ALA A 112 9.06 11.43 -3.65
N HIS A 113 8.34 10.33 -3.38
CA HIS A 113 6.98 10.38 -2.84
C HIS A 113 6.90 9.68 -1.48
N ALA A 114 6.54 10.43 -0.45
CA ALA A 114 6.38 9.93 0.91
C ALA A 114 4.96 9.40 1.15
N HIS A 115 4.85 8.16 1.69
CA HIS A 115 3.57 7.48 1.96
C HIS A 115 3.39 7.09 3.42
N THR A 116 4.35 7.41 4.28
CA THR A 116 4.32 7.02 5.69
C THR A 116 4.67 8.19 6.58
N THR A 117 4.03 8.27 7.73
CA THR A 117 4.22 9.33 8.74
C THR A 117 5.17 8.90 9.84
N ASN A 118 5.54 7.62 9.90
CA ASN A 118 6.40 7.09 10.95
C ASN A 118 7.08 5.79 10.51
N GLN A 119 8.17 5.44 11.17
CA GLN A 119 8.83 4.13 11.03
C GLN A 119 9.16 3.57 12.41
N MET A 120 9.13 2.24 12.51
CA MET A 120 9.59 1.57 13.74
C MET A 120 11.03 2.00 14.06
N ARG A 121 11.27 2.41 15.29
CA ARG A 121 12.60 2.71 15.84
C ARG A 121 13.32 1.40 16.17
N ASP A 122 13.67 0.65 15.11
CA ASP A 122 14.52 -0.55 15.19
C ASP A 122 16.01 -0.17 15.11
N PHE A 123 16.90 -1.17 15.22
CA PHE A 123 18.35 -0.95 15.10
C PHE A 123 18.80 -0.34 13.76
N LYS A 124 17.94 -0.36 12.74
CA LYS A 124 18.20 0.25 11.41
C LYS A 124 17.75 1.72 11.34
N TYR A 125 17.10 2.23 12.38
CA TYR A 125 16.55 3.58 12.37
C TYR A 125 17.59 4.67 12.07
N PRO A 126 18.81 4.66 12.64
CA PRO A 126 19.84 5.68 12.32
C PRO A 126 20.23 5.68 10.84
N ILE A 127 20.31 4.48 10.25
CA ILE A 127 20.61 4.31 8.82
C ILE A 127 19.48 4.89 7.96
N LYS A 128 18.23 4.59 8.33
CA LYS A 128 17.05 5.11 7.63
C LYS A 128 17.00 6.64 7.69
N ASP A 129 17.31 7.22 8.85
CA ASP A 129 17.35 8.68 9.03
C ASP A 129 18.45 9.34 8.18
N LEU A 130 19.62 8.71 8.09
CA LEU A 130 20.68 9.18 7.19
C LEU A 130 20.22 9.17 5.73
N TYR A 131 19.54 8.09 5.28
CA TYR A 131 19.07 8.02 3.90
C TYR A 131 17.95 9.00 3.58
N LYS A 132 17.10 9.37 4.55
CA LYS A 132 16.13 10.47 4.37
C LYS A 132 16.81 11.79 3.98
N ARG A 133 17.94 12.13 4.62
CA ARG A 133 18.68 13.37 4.37
C ARG A 133 19.30 13.44 2.96
N ILE A 134 19.44 12.29 2.29
CA ILE A 134 19.96 12.22 0.92
C ILE A 134 18.85 12.54 -0.11
N ILE A 135 17.58 12.29 0.21
CA ILE A 135 16.47 12.45 -0.72
C ILE A 135 16.40 13.86 -1.32
N PRO A 136 16.40 14.97 -0.54
CA PRO A 136 16.31 16.33 -1.12
C PRO A 136 17.48 16.71 -2.03
N ARG A 137 18.62 15.99 -1.94
CA ARG A 137 19.81 16.23 -2.78
C ARG A 137 19.78 15.45 -4.09
N THR A 138 18.95 14.41 -4.16
CA THR A 138 18.85 13.48 -5.31
C THR A 138 17.57 13.67 -6.09
N ALA A 139 16.48 14.05 -5.44
CA ALA A 139 15.21 14.39 -6.06
C ALA A 139 15.26 15.81 -6.68
N THR A 140 14.43 16.04 -7.69
CA THR A 140 14.09 17.37 -8.21
C THR A 140 12.78 17.85 -7.59
N ASP A 141 11.89 16.92 -7.27
CA ASP A 141 10.55 17.19 -6.76
C ASP A 141 10.25 16.27 -5.58
N LEU A 142 9.57 16.79 -4.58
CA LEU A 142 9.17 16.07 -3.38
C LEU A 142 7.63 16.06 -3.30
N LEU A 143 7.06 14.87 -3.24
CA LEU A 143 5.63 14.65 -3.06
C LEU A 143 5.35 13.89 -1.77
N ALA A 144 4.19 14.12 -1.18
CA ALA A 144 3.73 13.38 -0.02
C ALA A 144 2.23 13.11 -0.09
N CYS A 145 1.77 11.98 0.44
CA CYS A 145 0.34 11.66 0.51
C CYS A 145 -0.43 12.52 1.53
N GLY A 146 0.28 13.26 2.38
CA GLY A 146 -0.25 14.18 3.39
C GLY A 146 0.86 14.98 4.04
N GLU A 147 0.51 16.06 4.74
CA GLU A 147 1.45 16.97 5.39
C GLU A 147 2.40 16.25 6.36
N ASP A 148 1.86 15.40 7.23
CA ASP A 148 2.65 14.67 8.24
C ASP A 148 3.67 13.73 7.58
N ALA A 149 3.30 13.06 6.49
CA ALA A 149 4.20 12.19 5.74
C ALA A 149 5.35 13.01 5.10
N GLY A 150 5.03 14.17 4.53
CA GLY A 150 6.03 15.07 3.95
C GLY A 150 6.98 15.62 5.00
N ARG A 151 6.45 16.16 6.10
CA ARG A 151 7.27 16.69 7.22
C ARG A 151 8.16 15.60 7.82
N TRP A 152 7.61 14.41 8.02
CA TRP A 152 8.38 13.29 8.54
C TRP A 152 9.53 12.87 7.61
N MET A 153 9.27 12.81 6.29
CA MET A 153 10.26 12.32 5.32
C MET A 153 11.27 13.39 4.91
N PHE A 154 10.82 14.62 4.67
CA PHE A 154 11.62 15.68 4.04
C PHE A 154 12.01 16.80 4.99
N GLY A 155 11.49 16.79 6.23
CA GLY A 155 11.76 17.84 7.21
C GLY A 155 11.21 19.21 6.78
N SER A 156 12.09 20.21 6.70
CA SER A 156 11.73 21.57 6.27
C SER A 156 11.79 21.80 4.76
N ALA A 157 12.21 20.80 3.97
CA ALA A 157 12.24 20.95 2.52
C ALA A 157 10.80 21.12 1.97
N PRO A 158 10.58 22.04 1.01
CA PRO A 158 9.26 22.24 0.42
C PRO A 158 8.83 20.99 -0.38
N PHE A 159 7.57 20.62 -0.23
CA PHE A 159 6.97 19.48 -0.95
C PHE A 159 5.53 19.80 -1.34
N LEU A 160 5.02 19.06 -2.32
CA LEU A 160 3.62 19.11 -2.73
C LEU A 160 2.85 17.95 -2.08
N VAL A 161 1.66 18.23 -1.55
CA VAL A 161 0.75 17.19 -1.08
C VAL A 161 -0.08 16.70 -2.25
N LEU A 162 0.06 15.40 -2.55
CA LEU A 162 -0.75 14.67 -3.51
C LEU A 162 -1.55 13.60 -2.75
N PRO A 163 -2.80 13.88 -2.37
CA PRO A 163 -3.64 12.94 -1.64
C PRO A 163 -3.86 11.63 -2.40
N ILE A 164 -4.01 10.55 -1.65
CA ILE A 164 -4.32 9.24 -2.24
C ILE A 164 -5.72 9.30 -2.86
N ALA A 165 -5.79 9.13 -4.18
CA ALA A 165 -7.05 9.11 -4.90
C ALA A 165 -7.59 7.68 -5.01
N ILE A 166 -8.91 7.56 -4.90
CA ILE A 166 -9.66 6.34 -5.12
C ILE A 166 -10.75 6.59 -6.17
N ASP A 167 -11.19 5.52 -6.83
CA ASP A 167 -12.34 5.55 -7.71
C ASP A 167 -13.62 5.52 -6.86
N THR A 168 -14.17 6.69 -6.55
CA THR A 168 -15.32 6.84 -5.65
C THR A 168 -16.59 6.15 -6.15
N GLU A 169 -16.74 6.00 -7.48
CA GLU A 169 -17.91 5.31 -8.05
C GLU A 169 -17.97 3.83 -7.62
N LYS A 170 -16.82 3.18 -7.49
CA LYS A 170 -16.74 1.79 -6.99
C LYS A 170 -17.16 1.61 -5.55
N PHE A 171 -17.17 2.70 -4.77
CA PHE A 171 -17.51 2.70 -3.35
C PHE A 171 -18.84 3.40 -3.07
N ARG A 172 -19.55 3.87 -4.11
CA ARG A 172 -20.88 4.45 -3.96
C ARG A 172 -21.83 3.38 -3.44
N PHE A 173 -22.53 3.68 -2.34
CA PHE A 173 -23.42 2.72 -1.69
C PHE A 173 -24.47 2.13 -2.66
N ASP A 174 -24.56 0.81 -2.70
CA ASP A 174 -25.53 0.05 -3.48
C ASP A 174 -26.26 -0.92 -2.54
N LYS A 175 -27.57 -0.72 -2.40
CA LYS A 175 -28.44 -1.54 -1.54
C LYS A 175 -28.52 -2.98 -2.01
N ASN A 176 -28.62 -3.22 -3.31
CA ASN A 176 -28.74 -4.57 -3.87
C ASN A 176 -27.42 -5.33 -3.62
N MET A 177 -26.29 -4.71 -3.91
CA MET A 177 -24.96 -5.27 -3.62
C MET A 177 -24.79 -5.58 -2.13
N ARG A 178 -25.28 -4.72 -1.24
CA ARG A 178 -25.27 -4.97 0.20
C ARG A 178 -26.08 -6.22 0.56
N GLU A 179 -27.32 -6.33 0.06
CA GLU A 179 -28.20 -7.46 0.37
C GLU A 179 -27.62 -8.78 -0.16
N ASP A 180 -27.08 -8.78 -1.38
CA ASP A 180 -26.46 -9.95 -1.99
C ASP A 180 -25.19 -10.38 -1.25
N MET A 181 -24.33 -9.44 -0.89
CA MET A 181 -23.11 -9.75 -0.16
C MET A 181 -23.41 -10.25 1.27
N ARG A 182 -24.36 -9.63 1.98
CA ARG A 182 -24.78 -10.12 3.30
C ARG A 182 -25.35 -11.54 3.23
N ARG A 183 -26.14 -11.84 2.21
CA ARG A 183 -26.65 -13.20 1.95
C ARG A 183 -25.52 -14.19 1.72
N THR A 184 -24.54 -13.83 0.88
CA THR A 184 -23.37 -14.63 0.59
C THR A 184 -22.53 -14.93 1.83
N LEU A 185 -22.42 -13.95 2.75
CA LEU A 185 -21.67 -14.07 3.99
C LEU A 185 -22.48 -14.70 5.14
N GLY A 186 -23.75 -15.01 4.95
CA GLY A 186 -24.63 -15.54 6.00
C GLY A 186 -24.87 -14.51 7.13
N ILE A 187 -25.06 -13.25 6.77
CA ILE A 187 -25.32 -12.15 7.71
C ILE A 187 -26.80 -11.77 7.61
N THR A 188 -27.51 -11.84 8.73
CA THR A 188 -28.92 -11.46 8.79
C THR A 188 -29.10 -9.94 8.88
N LYS A 189 -30.36 -9.44 8.70
CA LYS A 189 -30.66 -8.01 8.77
C LYS A 189 -30.46 -7.45 10.19
N GLU A 190 -30.66 -8.29 11.20
CA GLU A 190 -30.59 -7.95 12.62
C GLU A 190 -29.14 -7.99 13.16
N GLU A 191 -28.20 -8.55 12.42
CA GLU A 191 -26.82 -8.64 12.83
C GLU A 191 -26.05 -7.38 12.45
N LEU A 192 -25.34 -6.80 13.43
CA LEU A 192 -24.37 -5.74 13.22
C LEU A 192 -23.08 -6.36 12.65
N LEU A 193 -22.71 -5.98 11.42
CA LEU A 193 -21.46 -6.41 10.81
C LEU A 193 -20.40 -5.31 10.92
N ILE A 194 -19.40 -5.57 11.74
CA ILE A 194 -18.19 -4.74 11.85
C ILE A 194 -17.16 -5.28 10.89
N GLY A 195 -16.52 -4.42 10.10
CA GLY A 195 -15.51 -4.83 9.14
C GLY A 195 -14.18 -4.13 9.31
N HIS A 196 -13.12 -4.85 8.96
CA HIS A 196 -11.76 -4.34 8.86
C HIS A 196 -11.07 -4.88 7.61
N VAL A 197 -10.44 -3.98 6.86
CA VAL A 197 -9.62 -4.33 5.69
C VAL A 197 -8.18 -3.90 5.94
N GLY A 198 -7.24 -4.84 5.91
CA GLY A 198 -5.84 -4.53 6.12
C GLY A 198 -4.96 -5.75 6.36
N GLN A 199 -3.65 -5.55 6.22
CA GLN A 199 -2.68 -6.60 6.53
C GLN A 199 -2.69 -6.92 8.04
N PHE A 200 -2.57 -8.19 8.38
CA PHE A 200 -2.44 -8.61 9.77
C PHE A 200 -1.04 -8.34 10.30
N ARG A 201 -0.86 -7.12 10.84
CA ARG A 201 0.38 -6.64 11.43
C ARG A 201 0.11 -6.03 12.81
N LYS A 202 1.16 -5.90 13.62
CA LYS A 202 1.07 -5.35 14.98
C LYS A 202 0.43 -3.95 14.98
N GLU A 203 0.83 -3.09 14.07
CA GLU A 203 0.34 -1.70 13.96
C GLU A 203 -1.15 -1.59 13.58
N LYS A 204 -1.73 -2.64 12.97
CA LYS A 204 -3.15 -2.67 12.60
C LYS A 204 -4.08 -3.07 13.73
N ASN A 205 -3.53 -3.64 14.82
CA ASN A 205 -4.21 -3.87 16.09
C ASN A 205 -5.57 -4.61 15.99
N GLN A 206 -5.65 -5.61 15.10
CA GLN A 206 -6.90 -6.36 14.88
C GLN A 206 -7.44 -7.04 16.16
N THR A 207 -6.55 -7.37 17.12
CA THR A 207 -6.97 -7.97 18.39
C THR A 207 -7.93 -7.09 19.19
N PHE A 208 -7.78 -5.76 19.11
CA PHE A 208 -8.71 -4.81 19.75
C PHE A 208 -10.16 -4.99 19.25
N LEU A 209 -10.34 -5.30 17.97
CA LEU A 209 -11.69 -5.53 17.43
C LEU A 209 -12.34 -6.81 17.96
N LEU A 210 -11.55 -7.80 18.38
CA LEU A 210 -12.07 -8.98 19.06
C LEU A 210 -12.61 -8.60 20.47
N ASP A 211 -11.90 -7.71 21.17
CA ASP A 211 -12.35 -7.23 22.49
C ASP A 211 -13.64 -6.39 22.34
N VAL A 212 -13.75 -5.57 21.30
CA VAL A 212 -14.97 -4.84 20.95
C VAL A 212 -16.13 -5.81 20.67
N LEU A 213 -15.90 -6.82 19.82
CA LEU A 213 -16.91 -7.82 19.50
C LEU A 213 -17.36 -8.59 20.74
N HIS A 214 -16.41 -8.99 21.61
CA HIS A 214 -16.71 -9.67 22.86
C HIS A 214 -17.63 -8.84 23.75
N SER A 215 -17.32 -7.56 23.93
CA SER A 215 -18.12 -6.64 24.74
C SER A 215 -19.52 -6.42 24.15
N LEU A 216 -19.65 -6.21 22.84
CA LEU A 216 -20.95 -6.06 22.19
C LEU A 216 -21.85 -7.28 22.37
N ARG A 217 -21.27 -8.47 22.25
CA ARG A 217 -22.01 -9.71 22.45
C ARG A 217 -22.40 -9.94 23.90
N ALA A 218 -21.52 -9.59 24.85
CA ALA A 218 -21.85 -9.62 26.29
C ALA A 218 -23.02 -8.68 26.64
N CYS A 219 -23.16 -7.56 25.92
CA CYS A 219 -24.31 -6.65 26.02
C CYS A 219 -25.54 -7.12 25.24
N GLY A 220 -25.55 -8.33 24.69
CA GLY A 220 -26.70 -8.89 23.95
C GLY A 220 -26.84 -8.45 22.50
N THR A 221 -25.89 -7.65 21.96
CA THR A 221 -25.93 -7.23 20.56
C THR A 221 -25.58 -8.37 19.62
N LYS A 222 -26.49 -8.73 18.70
CA LYS A 222 -26.20 -9.68 17.63
C LYS A 222 -25.18 -9.09 16.68
N SER A 223 -23.91 -9.42 16.84
CA SER A 223 -22.82 -8.82 16.07
C SER A 223 -21.85 -9.85 15.53
N LYS A 224 -21.28 -9.55 14.36
CA LYS A 224 -20.21 -10.31 13.71
C LYS A 224 -19.08 -9.39 13.30
N LEU A 225 -17.89 -9.96 13.17
CA LEU A 225 -16.68 -9.24 12.75
C LEU A 225 -16.12 -9.86 11.46
N LEU A 226 -15.83 -9.03 10.49
CA LEU A 226 -15.29 -9.41 9.21
C LEU A 226 -13.88 -8.87 9.04
N PHE A 227 -12.91 -9.76 8.85
CA PHE A 227 -11.54 -9.43 8.52
C PHE A 227 -11.21 -9.75 7.06
N VAL A 228 -10.73 -8.76 6.32
CA VAL A 228 -10.21 -8.89 4.95
C VAL A 228 -8.74 -8.57 4.93
N GLY A 229 -7.92 -9.49 4.41
CA GLY A 229 -6.47 -9.38 4.34
C GLY A 229 -5.76 -10.60 4.89
N ASP A 230 -4.43 -10.56 4.85
CA ASP A 230 -3.55 -11.60 5.38
C ASP A 230 -2.30 -10.97 6.01
N GLY A 231 -1.49 -11.74 6.70
CA GLY A 231 -0.24 -11.28 7.31
C GLY A 231 0.22 -12.11 8.49
N GLU A 232 1.40 -11.78 9.00
CA GLU A 232 2.10 -12.55 10.04
C GLU A 232 1.33 -12.71 11.35
N LYS A 233 0.40 -11.80 11.66
CA LYS A 233 -0.40 -11.84 12.91
C LYS A 233 -1.74 -12.55 12.77
N ARG A 234 -2.11 -13.03 11.56
CA ARG A 234 -3.41 -13.69 11.34
C ARG A 234 -3.66 -14.87 12.26
N ALA A 235 -2.70 -15.79 12.37
CA ALA A 235 -2.83 -16.95 13.25
C ALA A 235 -3.02 -16.54 14.72
N ALA A 236 -2.29 -15.53 15.20
CA ALA A 236 -2.44 -15.04 16.56
C ALA A 236 -3.83 -14.44 16.83
N VAL A 237 -4.39 -13.70 15.85
CA VAL A 237 -5.75 -13.15 15.95
C VAL A 237 -6.79 -14.26 15.94
N GLN A 238 -6.63 -15.30 15.10
CA GLN A 238 -7.53 -16.46 15.07
C GLN A 238 -7.51 -17.23 16.41
N ASN A 239 -6.32 -17.47 16.97
CA ASN A 239 -6.17 -18.14 18.27
C ASN A 239 -6.83 -17.34 19.41
N ARG A 240 -6.70 -16.00 19.39
CA ARG A 240 -7.39 -15.15 20.37
C ARG A 240 -8.90 -15.20 20.20
N ALA A 241 -9.42 -15.18 18.97
CA ALA A 241 -10.83 -15.33 18.71
C ALA A 241 -11.39 -16.65 19.28
N ALA A 242 -10.64 -17.74 19.09
CA ALA A 242 -11.00 -19.05 19.68
C ALA A 242 -10.98 -19.02 21.21
N ALA A 243 -9.93 -18.46 21.82
CA ALA A 243 -9.83 -18.33 23.28
C ALA A 243 -10.97 -17.50 23.91
N LEU A 244 -11.53 -16.54 23.17
CA LEU A 244 -12.68 -15.73 23.60
C LEU A 244 -14.04 -16.37 23.24
N GLY A 245 -14.06 -17.57 22.64
CA GLY A 245 -15.30 -18.22 22.17
C GLY A 245 -15.98 -17.51 21.00
N LEU A 246 -15.24 -16.66 20.27
CA LEU A 246 -15.78 -15.82 19.22
C LEU A 246 -15.72 -16.43 17.81
N THR A 247 -15.17 -17.64 17.65
CA THR A 247 -14.98 -18.29 16.35
C THR A 247 -16.24 -18.29 15.45
N PRO A 248 -17.46 -18.55 15.96
CA PRO A 248 -18.67 -18.54 15.12
C PRO A 248 -19.09 -17.14 14.63
N TYR A 249 -18.49 -16.08 15.19
CA TYR A 249 -18.88 -14.68 14.97
C TYR A 249 -17.82 -13.88 14.23
N VAL A 250 -16.71 -14.53 13.81
CA VAL A 250 -15.61 -13.85 13.12
C VAL A 250 -15.35 -14.52 11.78
N LEU A 251 -15.45 -13.74 10.69
CA LEU A 251 -15.15 -14.17 9.34
C LEU A 251 -13.74 -13.71 8.94
N PHE A 252 -12.86 -14.64 8.60
CA PHE A 252 -11.52 -14.39 8.08
C PHE A 252 -11.47 -14.71 6.58
N LEU A 253 -11.68 -13.73 5.72
CA LEU A 253 -11.82 -13.93 4.26
C LEU A 253 -10.50 -14.01 3.50
N GLY A 254 -9.36 -13.71 4.15
CA GLY A 254 -8.08 -13.62 3.45
C GLY A 254 -8.02 -12.39 2.54
N VAL A 255 -7.12 -12.42 1.55
CA VAL A 255 -6.99 -11.36 0.55
C VAL A 255 -8.12 -11.47 -0.46
N ARG A 256 -8.83 -10.36 -0.70
CA ARG A 256 -10.01 -10.29 -1.59
C ARG A 256 -9.81 -9.21 -2.66
N GLU A 257 -10.46 -9.39 -3.81
CA GLU A 257 -10.51 -8.41 -4.91
C GLU A 257 -11.79 -7.58 -4.88
N ASP A 258 -12.84 -8.13 -4.31
CA ASP A 258 -14.19 -7.56 -4.21
C ASP A 258 -14.38 -6.70 -2.93
N VAL A 259 -13.33 -6.04 -2.48
CA VAL A 259 -13.36 -5.17 -1.28
C VAL A 259 -14.51 -4.15 -1.33
N PRO A 260 -14.81 -3.46 -2.46
CA PRO A 260 -15.97 -2.58 -2.53
C PRO A 260 -17.28 -3.27 -2.15
N ALA A 261 -17.55 -4.46 -2.69
CA ALA A 261 -18.74 -5.22 -2.36
C ALA A 261 -18.81 -5.64 -0.88
N LEU A 262 -17.66 -6.03 -0.30
CA LEU A 262 -17.58 -6.35 1.12
C LEU A 262 -17.83 -5.13 2.01
N LEU A 263 -17.39 -3.94 1.61
CA LEU A 263 -17.68 -2.69 2.33
C LEU A 263 -19.17 -2.35 2.35
N HIS A 264 -19.91 -2.63 1.26
CA HIS A 264 -21.37 -2.47 1.24
C HIS A 264 -22.08 -3.36 2.27
N ALA A 265 -21.55 -4.56 2.55
CA ALA A 265 -22.15 -5.47 3.54
C ALA A 265 -22.01 -4.99 4.97
N MET A 266 -20.96 -4.20 5.27
CA MET A 266 -20.63 -3.72 6.61
C MET A 266 -21.61 -2.64 7.07
N ASP A 267 -21.88 -2.61 8.39
CA ASP A 267 -22.57 -1.53 9.05
C ASP A 267 -21.58 -0.50 9.59
N VAL A 268 -20.43 -0.99 10.06
CA VAL A 268 -19.35 -0.16 10.61
C VAL A 268 -18.01 -0.65 10.05
N PHE A 269 -17.24 0.26 9.51
CA PHE A 269 -15.85 0.01 9.14
C PHE A 269 -14.92 0.54 10.22
N CYS A 270 -14.05 -0.31 10.76
CA CYS A 270 -13.14 0.04 11.85
C CYS A 270 -11.67 -0.07 11.46
N MET A 271 -10.91 0.97 11.79
CA MET A 271 -9.45 1.01 11.64
C MET A 271 -8.78 1.29 12.99
N PRO A 272 -8.49 0.27 13.81
CA PRO A 272 -7.93 0.44 15.15
C PRO A 272 -6.40 0.59 15.14
N SER A 273 -5.82 1.06 14.05
CA SER A 273 -4.37 1.20 13.90
C SER A 273 -3.78 2.05 15.03
N LEU A 274 -2.62 1.65 15.54
CA LEU A 274 -1.92 2.33 16.65
C LEU A 274 -1.22 3.62 16.20
N TYR A 275 -0.89 3.71 14.92
CA TYR A 275 -0.24 4.87 14.26
C TYR A 275 -0.28 4.72 12.74
#